data_f794e51d61864c23882cb40b6c3864f4
#
_entry.id   f794e51d61864c23882cb40b6c3864f4
#
_cell.length_a   1.000
_cell.length_b   1.000
_cell.length_c   1.000
_cell.angle_alpha   90.00
_cell.angle_beta   90.00
_cell.angle_gamma   90.00
#
_symmetry.space_group_name_H-M   'P 1'
#
loop_
_entity.id
_entity.type
_entity.pdbx_description
1 polymer ?
#
loop_
_entity_poly.entity_id
_entity_poly.type
_entity_poly.pdbx_seq_one_letter_code
_entity_poly.pdbx_strand_id
1 'polypeptide(L)'
;MERRDAYPTDTQHIVNLSGYVWAARQVPQLDQLRVLDLACGTGYGSDYLSGKAGRVVGVDSAPQIVARNRARYGHSGASFLAMDGCALGFLDESFDCILSQDTIEHIMDDRRFVAEVARVLCKTGTLVIFTPHGKGVAYKPEDPYHVREYNQEEFRDILSPYFSTIRWFGRHQGPRLKAAERSMDAVRRFDPGGLRNLIPRPIRHWLGGLVSRLQGGPTLEAITPEDIEYEEGVAGDTNLIGICMK
;
A
#
# COMPACT_ATOMS: atom_id res chain seq x y z
N MET A 1 7.80 11.15 16.83
CA MET A 1 7.09 11.75 15.69
C MET A 1 5.86 10.88 15.46
N GLU A 2 4.66 11.34 15.82
CA GLU A 2 3.44 10.52 15.74
C GLU A 2 3.04 10.38 14.28
N ARG A 3 3.26 9.17 13.74
CA ARG A 3 2.55 8.76 12.49
C ARG A 3 1.06 8.85 12.78
N ARG A 4 0.32 9.46 11.88
CA ARG A 4 -1.13 9.60 11.97
C ARG A 4 -1.76 8.22 12.20
N ASP A 5 -2.22 7.96 13.42
CA ASP A 5 -3.10 6.84 13.80
C ASP A 5 -4.52 7.00 13.21
N ALA A 6 -4.70 7.94 12.26
CA ALA A 6 -5.97 8.11 11.58
C ALA A 6 -6.13 6.97 10.59
N TYR A 7 -7.17 6.17 10.78
CA TYR A 7 -7.69 5.33 9.69
C TYR A 7 -7.73 6.18 8.42
N PRO A 8 -7.18 5.67 7.31
CA PRO A 8 -7.30 6.37 6.05
C PRO A 8 -8.75 6.80 5.84
N THR A 9 -8.99 7.93 5.21
CA THR A 9 -10.32 8.25 4.68
C THR A 9 -10.80 7.03 3.89
N ASP A 10 -12.09 6.75 3.86
CA ASP A 10 -12.62 5.53 3.23
C ASP A 10 -12.00 5.26 1.84
N THR A 11 -11.78 6.31 1.04
CA THR A 11 -11.11 6.22 -0.27
C THR A 11 -9.65 5.79 -0.18
N GLN A 12 -8.86 6.35 0.74
CA GLN A 12 -7.45 5.97 0.91
C GLN A 12 -7.32 4.51 1.38
N HIS A 13 -8.23 4.05 2.22
CA HIS A 13 -8.28 2.65 2.63
C HIS A 13 -8.56 1.73 1.43
N ILE A 14 -9.51 2.09 0.57
CA ILE A 14 -9.83 1.34 -0.65
C ILE A 14 -8.62 1.28 -1.59
N VAL A 15 -7.96 2.42 -1.84
CA VAL A 15 -6.77 2.50 -2.67
C VAL A 15 -5.63 1.65 -2.11
N ASN A 16 -5.39 1.72 -0.81
CA ASN A 16 -4.33 0.92 -0.19
C ASN A 16 -4.67 -0.58 -0.18
N LEU A 17 -5.93 -0.95 0.13
CA LEU A 17 -6.37 -2.34 0.08
C LEU A 17 -6.31 -2.92 -1.34
N SER A 18 -6.55 -2.10 -2.37
CA SER A 18 -6.49 -2.56 -3.76
C SER A 18 -5.12 -3.13 -4.13
N GLY A 19 -4.02 -2.60 -3.55
CA GLY A 19 -2.67 -3.12 -3.74
C GLY A 19 -2.55 -4.58 -3.27
N TYR A 20 -3.09 -4.89 -2.10
CA TYR A 20 -3.12 -6.26 -1.57
C TYR A 20 -4.00 -7.18 -2.39
N VAL A 21 -5.18 -6.69 -2.81
CA VAL A 21 -6.11 -7.44 -3.68
C VAL A 21 -5.45 -7.77 -5.01
N TRP A 22 -4.80 -6.80 -5.63
CA TRP A 22 -4.10 -6.97 -6.89
C TRP A 22 -2.88 -7.89 -6.74
N ALA A 23 -2.02 -7.67 -5.75
CA ALA A 23 -0.82 -8.48 -5.50
C ALA A 23 -1.19 -9.96 -5.26
N ALA A 24 -2.24 -10.23 -4.50
CA ALA A 24 -2.71 -11.60 -4.26
C ALA A 24 -3.14 -12.34 -5.56
N ARG A 25 -3.56 -11.60 -6.59
CA ARG A 25 -3.90 -12.17 -7.91
C ARG A 25 -2.67 -12.39 -8.80
N GLN A 26 -1.56 -11.68 -8.52
CA GLN A 26 -0.31 -11.80 -9.29
C GLN A 26 0.58 -12.95 -8.83
N VAL A 27 0.41 -13.43 -7.59
CA VAL A 27 1.25 -14.47 -7.00
C VAL A 27 0.56 -15.83 -7.10
N PRO A 28 1.08 -16.75 -7.94
CA PRO A 28 0.50 -18.09 -8.10
C PRO A 28 0.55 -18.89 -6.79
N GLN A 29 -0.44 -19.75 -6.56
CA GLN A 29 -0.48 -20.69 -5.43
C GLN A 29 -0.28 -20.01 -4.05
N LEU A 30 -0.76 -18.77 -3.91
CA LEU A 30 -0.61 -17.98 -2.70
C LEU A 30 -1.10 -18.73 -1.45
N ASP A 31 -2.14 -19.55 -1.59
CA ASP A 31 -2.74 -20.40 -0.55
C ASP A 31 -1.78 -21.44 0.06
N GLN A 32 -0.64 -21.68 -0.59
CA GLN A 32 0.40 -22.60 -0.10
C GLN A 32 1.65 -21.86 0.44
N LEU A 33 1.71 -20.54 0.26
CA LEU A 33 2.91 -19.75 0.52
C LEU A 33 2.97 -19.18 1.95
N ARG A 34 4.21 -19.04 2.44
CA ARG A 34 4.55 -18.23 3.61
C ARG A 34 4.75 -16.81 3.16
N VAL A 35 3.88 -15.92 3.60
CA VAL A 35 3.85 -14.52 3.18
C VAL A 35 4.32 -13.61 4.32
N LEU A 36 5.24 -12.71 4.02
CA LEU A 36 5.60 -11.59 4.88
C LEU A 36 4.93 -10.31 4.35
N ASP A 37 4.09 -9.68 5.16
CA ASP A 37 3.60 -8.33 4.95
C ASP A 37 4.51 -7.37 5.71
N LEU A 38 5.47 -6.75 5.00
CA LEU A 38 6.54 -5.96 5.59
C LEU A 38 6.17 -4.48 5.65
N ALA A 39 6.24 -3.91 6.86
CA ALA A 39 5.68 -2.63 7.26
C ALA A 39 4.14 -2.62 7.11
N CYS A 40 3.50 -3.61 7.73
CA CYS A 40 2.08 -3.89 7.61
C CYS A 40 1.14 -2.78 8.13
N GLY A 41 1.68 -1.75 8.80
CA GLY A 41 0.92 -0.63 9.33
C GLY A 41 -0.26 -1.10 10.20
N THR A 42 -1.47 -0.64 9.89
CA THR A 42 -2.68 -0.97 10.66
C THR A 42 -3.21 -2.39 10.48
N GLY A 43 -2.50 -3.26 9.73
CA GLY A 43 -2.71 -4.71 9.67
C GLY A 43 -3.84 -5.21 8.79
N TYR A 44 -4.61 -4.33 8.12
CA TYR A 44 -5.72 -4.73 7.25
C TYR A 44 -5.26 -5.55 6.04
N GLY A 45 -4.05 -5.28 5.53
CA GLY A 45 -3.44 -6.05 4.44
C GLY A 45 -3.08 -7.46 4.87
N SER A 46 -2.43 -7.60 6.03
CA SER A 46 -2.15 -8.90 6.63
C SER A 46 -3.43 -9.70 6.92
N ASP A 47 -4.48 -9.04 7.41
CA ASP A 47 -5.78 -9.64 7.65
C ASP A 47 -6.41 -10.15 6.34
N TYR A 48 -6.42 -9.32 5.28
CA TYR A 48 -6.90 -9.73 3.96
C TYR A 48 -6.11 -10.93 3.40
N LEU A 49 -4.77 -10.89 3.50
CA LEU A 49 -3.89 -11.95 3.00
C LEU A 49 -4.08 -13.25 3.79
N SER A 50 -4.40 -13.20 5.10
CA SER A 50 -4.58 -14.40 5.92
C SER A 50 -5.74 -15.29 5.45
N GLY A 51 -6.73 -14.72 4.77
CA GLY A 51 -7.81 -15.48 4.12
C GLY A 51 -7.44 -16.04 2.74
N LYS A 52 -6.21 -15.84 2.27
CA LYS A 52 -5.77 -16.17 0.90
C LYS A 52 -4.46 -16.92 0.83
N ALA A 53 -3.56 -16.71 1.79
CA ALA A 53 -2.22 -17.29 1.84
C ALA A 53 -2.15 -18.48 2.80
N GLY A 54 -1.14 -19.34 2.63
CA GLY A 54 -0.93 -20.49 3.52
C GLY A 54 -0.58 -20.05 4.95
N ARG A 55 0.27 -19.02 5.09
CA ARG A 55 0.64 -18.40 6.36
C ARG A 55 1.01 -16.94 6.15
N VAL A 56 0.56 -16.06 7.05
CA VAL A 56 0.88 -14.63 6.99
C VAL A 56 1.55 -14.15 8.27
N VAL A 57 2.64 -13.40 8.10
CA VAL A 57 3.29 -12.67 9.18
C VAL A 57 3.32 -11.19 8.78
N GLY A 58 2.66 -10.34 9.55
CA GLY A 58 2.74 -8.88 9.45
C GLY A 58 3.85 -8.35 10.35
N VAL A 59 4.73 -7.52 9.80
CA VAL A 59 5.82 -6.87 10.54
C VAL A 59 5.68 -5.37 10.43
N ASP A 60 5.80 -4.66 11.54
CA ASP A 60 5.93 -3.21 11.59
C ASP A 60 6.95 -2.80 12.66
N SER A 61 7.62 -1.67 12.46
CA SER A 61 8.62 -1.17 13.39
C SER A 61 8.03 -0.58 14.68
N ALA A 62 6.74 -0.25 14.68
CA ALA A 62 6.04 0.40 15.80
C ALA A 62 5.36 -0.65 16.72
N PRO A 63 5.89 -0.93 17.94
CA PRO A 63 5.32 -1.96 18.82
C PRO A 63 3.86 -1.71 19.20
N GLN A 64 3.46 -0.44 19.33
CA GLN A 64 2.08 -0.06 19.64
C GLN A 64 1.10 -0.41 18.49
N ILE A 65 1.54 -0.29 17.24
CA ILE A 65 0.76 -0.71 16.06
C ILE A 65 0.60 -2.21 16.06
N VAL A 66 1.69 -2.95 16.28
CA VAL A 66 1.68 -4.41 16.36
C VAL A 66 0.75 -4.91 17.48
N ALA A 67 0.79 -4.27 18.66
CA ALA A 67 -0.11 -4.63 19.76
C ALA A 67 -1.58 -4.44 19.39
N ARG A 68 -1.93 -3.33 18.72
CA ARG A 68 -3.29 -3.08 18.20
C ARG A 68 -3.70 -4.11 17.16
N ASN A 69 -2.79 -4.47 16.23
CA ASN A 69 -3.06 -5.47 15.20
C ASN A 69 -3.32 -6.85 15.81
N ARG A 70 -2.54 -7.26 16.81
CA ARG A 70 -2.78 -8.50 17.54
C ARG A 70 -4.15 -8.53 18.22
N ALA A 71 -4.54 -7.43 18.86
CA ALA A 71 -5.84 -7.31 19.51
C ALA A 71 -7.00 -7.35 18.50
N ARG A 72 -6.82 -6.71 17.32
CA ARG A 72 -7.86 -6.58 16.31
C ARG A 72 -7.99 -7.81 15.42
N TYR A 73 -6.86 -8.38 14.99
CA TYR A 73 -6.78 -9.42 13.95
C TYR A 73 -6.18 -10.74 14.43
N GLY A 74 -5.93 -10.90 15.73
CA GLY A 74 -5.35 -12.14 16.28
C GLY A 74 -6.18 -13.40 16.03
N HIS A 75 -7.43 -13.24 15.63
CA HIS A 75 -8.35 -14.32 15.26
C HIS A 75 -8.34 -14.65 13.75
N SER A 76 -7.75 -13.82 12.91
CA SER A 76 -7.79 -13.97 11.44
C SER A 76 -6.79 -14.98 10.88
N GLY A 77 -5.84 -15.45 11.70
CA GLY A 77 -4.76 -16.35 11.28
C GLY A 77 -3.45 -15.64 10.91
N ALA A 78 -3.44 -14.29 10.82
CA ALA A 78 -2.21 -13.54 10.69
C ALA A 78 -1.47 -13.41 12.02
N SER A 79 -0.14 -13.53 11.99
CA SER A 79 0.73 -13.24 13.13
C SER A 79 1.35 -11.85 12.97
N PHE A 80 1.52 -11.09 14.07
CA PHE A 80 2.09 -9.74 14.00
C PHE A 80 3.30 -9.61 14.91
N LEU A 81 4.42 -9.09 14.38
CA LEU A 81 5.70 -8.95 15.08
C LEU A 81 6.26 -7.53 14.92
N ALA A 82 6.87 -7.02 15.99
CA ALA A 82 7.55 -5.72 15.95
C ALA A 82 9.02 -5.93 15.56
N MET A 83 9.42 -5.41 14.38
CA MET A 83 10.80 -5.51 13.88
C MET A 83 11.14 -4.31 13.00
N ASP A 84 12.43 -3.98 12.94
CA ASP A 84 12.98 -3.06 11.95
C ASP A 84 13.11 -3.80 10.60
N GLY A 85 12.59 -3.21 9.52
CA GLY A 85 12.71 -3.75 8.17
C GLY A 85 14.14 -3.85 7.66
N CYS A 86 15.09 -3.09 8.25
CA CYS A 86 16.51 -3.18 7.97
C CYS A 86 17.27 -4.22 8.83
N ALA A 87 16.57 -4.91 9.75
CA ALA A 87 17.16 -5.91 10.65
C ALA A 87 16.09 -6.94 11.06
N LEU A 88 15.66 -7.76 10.12
CA LEU A 88 14.61 -8.75 10.32
C LEU A 88 15.14 -9.94 11.12
N GLY A 89 14.48 -10.29 12.22
CA GLY A 89 14.84 -11.41 13.10
C GLY A 89 14.45 -12.80 12.56
N PHE A 90 14.34 -12.96 11.24
CA PHE A 90 14.04 -14.23 10.59
C PHE A 90 15.31 -14.87 10.03
N LEU A 91 15.28 -16.19 9.90
CA LEU A 91 16.33 -16.93 9.19
C LEU A 91 16.29 -16.60 7.69
N ASP A 92 17.41 -16.87 6.99
CA ASP A 92 17.46 -16.77 5.54
C ASP A 92 16.39 -17.69 4.91
N GLU A 93 15.82 -17.25 3.79
CA GLU A 93 14.87 -18.03 3.01
C GLU A 93 13.61 -18.47 3.81
N SER A 94 13.15 -17.61 4.75
CA SER A 94 11.99 -17.90 5.61
C SER A 94 10.64 -17.72 4.90
N PHE A 95 10.57 -16.94 3.82
CA PHE A 95 9.34 -16.57 3.14
C PHE A 95 9.38 -16.87 1.65
N ASP A 96 8.24 -17.30 1.13
CA ASP A 96 8.05 -17.60 -0.29
C ASP A 96 7.54 -16.36 -1.06
N CYS A 97 6.85 -15.47 -0.35
CA CYS A 97 6.40 -14.18 -0.89
C CYS A 97 6.59 -13.08 0.15
N ILE A 98 7.05 -11.92 -0.29
CA ILE A 98 7.10 -10.70 0.52
C ILE A 98 6.29 -9.62 -0.18
N LEU A 99 5.42 -8.95 0.56
CA LEU A 99 4.70 -7.78 0.12
C LEU A 99 5.10 -6.59 0.97
N SER A 100 5.47 -5.48 0.34
CA SER A 100 5.78 -4.22 1.00
C SER A 100 5.16 -3.07 0.22
N GLN A 101 4.26 -2.34 0.84
CA GLN A 101 3.51 -1.29 0.19
C GLN A 101 3.76 0.06 0.83
N ASP A 102 4.15 1.04 0.00
CA ASP A 102 4.35 2.45 0.39
C ASP A 102 5.25 2.56 1.66
N THR A 103 6.46 1.99 1.59
CA THR A 103 7.37 1.82 2.74
C THR A 103 8.78 2.32 2.46
N ILE A 104 9.40 1.90 1.35
CA ILE A 104 10.83 2.13 1.09
C ILE A 104 11.17 3.62 0.99
N GLU A 105 10.23 4.46 0.58
CA GLU A 105 10.35 5.92 0.55
C GLU A 105 10.54 6.55 1.92
N HIS A 106 10.20 5.84 2.99
CA HIS A 106 10.37 6.27 4.40
C HIS A 106 11.67 5.75 5.02
N ILE A 107 12.38 4.82 4.35
CA ILE A 107 13.55 4.13 4.90
C ILE A 107 14.82 4.91 4.55
N MET A 108 15.61 5.29 5.58
CA MET A 108 16.88 6.00 5.37
C MET A 108 17.92 5.12 4.65
N ASP A 109 18.07 3.87 5.07
CA ASP A 109 18.99 2.88 4.49
C ASP A 109 18.20 1.88 3.62
N ASP A 110 17.78 2.35 2.46
CA ASP A 110 17.00 1.57 1.49
C ASP A 110 17.76 0.35 0.96
N ARG A 111 19.08 0.46 0.78
CA ARG A 111 19.91 -0.66 0.33
C ARG A 111 19.95 -1.78 1.35
N ARG A 112 20.06 -1.45 2.63
CA ARG A 112 19.99 -2.41 3.72
C ARG A 112 18.61 -3.05 3.83
N PHE A 113 17.56 -2.25 3.67
CA PHE A 113 16.18 -2.75 3.62
C PHE A 113 16.01 -3.81 2.52
N VAL A 114 16.43 -3.50 1.28
CA VAL A 114 16.32 -4.45 0.15
C VAL A 114 17.21 -5.67 0.35
N ALA A 115 18.40 -5.53 0.95
CA ALA A 115 19.28 -6.65 1.29
C ALA A 115 18.61 -7.62 2.30
N GLU A 116 17.95 -7.10 3.34
CA GLU A 116 17.22 -7.90 4.33
C GLU A 116 15.99 -8.58 3.70
N VAL A 117 15.23 -7.86 2.87
CA VAL A 117 14.15 -8.46 2.07
C VAL A 117 14.67 -9.63 1.23
N ALA A 118 15.75 -9.41 0.50
CA ALA A 118 16.36 -10.47 -0.31
C ALA A 118 16.88 -11.62 0.55
N ARG A 119 17.44 -11.36 1.72
CA ARG A 119 17.97 -12.42 2.61
C ARG A 119 16.87 -13.36 3.09
N VAL A 120 15.74 -12.78 3.56
CA VAL A 120 14.67 -13.59 4.14
C VAL A 120 13.74 -14.21 3.08
N LEU A 121 13.82 -13.78 1.82
CA LEU A 121 13.07 -14.33 0.70
C LEU A 121 13.77 -15.58 0.15
N CYS A 122 13.00 -16.65 -0.10
CA CYS A 122 13.50 -17.88 -0.74
C CYS A 122 14.09 -17.61 -2.13
N LYS A 123 14.95 -18.52 -2.62
CA LYS A 123 15.59 -18.39 -3.95
C LYS A 123 14.61 -18.31 -5.11
N THR A 124 13.46 -18.97 -4.98
CA THR A 124 12.38 -18.93 -5.97
C THR A 124 11.22 -18.02 -5.52
N GLY A 125 11.47 -17.19 -4.50
CA GLY A 125 10.45 -16.34 -3.91
C GLY A 125 10.14 -15.10 -4.74
N THR A 126 9.00 -14.53 -4.47
CA THR A 126 8.50 -13.32 -5.13
C THR A 126 8.40 -12.17 -4.15
N LEU A 127 9.00 -11.03 -4.50
CA LEU A 127 8.75 -9.75 -3.83
C LEU A 127 7.75 -8.93 -4.66
N VAL A 128 6.70 -8.44 -4.02
CA VAL A 128 5.81 -7.41 -4.58
C VAL A 128 6.01 -6.13 -3.78
N ILE A 129 6.59 -5.12 -4.41
CA ILE A 129 6.96 -3.88 -3.73
C ILE A 129 6.34 -2.67 -4.43
N PHE A 130 5.74 -1.79 -3.62
CA PHE A 130 5.11 -0.54 -4.07
C PHE A 130 5.86 0.65 -3.48
N THR A 131 6.01 1.71 -4.27
CA THR A 131 6.49 3.02 -3.81
C THR A 131 5.83 4.12 -4.66
N PRO A 132 5.66 5.34 -4.15
CA PRO A 132 5.23 6.47 -4.98
C PRO A 132 6.15 6.67 -6.17
N HIS A 133 5.55 6.96 -7.33
CA HIS A 133 6.31 7.30 -8.54
C HIS A 133 6.71 8.78 -8.48
N GLY A 134 7.95 9.04 -8.22
CA GLY A 134 8.53 10.37 -8.11
C GLY A 134 9.36 10.80 -9.32
N LYS A 135 9.87 12.02 -9.26
CA LYS A 135 10.78 12.58 -10.26
C LYS A 135 12.21 12.06 -10.12
N GLY A 136 12.49 11.33 -9.05
CA GLY A 136 13.79 10.79 -8.70
C GLY A 136 14.36 11.36 -7.39
N VAL A 137 15.33 10.65 -6.82
CA VAL A 137 15.90 10.93 -5.48
C VAL A 137 16.60 12.29 -5.37
N ALA A 138 16.97 12.92 -6.50
CA ALA A 138 17.54 14.26 -6.53
C ALA A 138 16.50 15.36 -6.25
N TYR A 139 15.22 15.05 -6.33
CA TYR A 139 14.14 16.01 -6.11
C TYR A 139 13.59 15.88 -4.69
N LYS A 140 13.18 17.02 -4.11
CA LYS A 140 12.53 17.01 -2.82
C LYS A 140 11.14 16.35 -2.95
N PRO A 141 10.83 15.35 -2.12
CA PRO A 141 9.50 14.74 -2.07
C PRO A 141 8.39 15.77 -1.80
N GLU A 142 7.22 15.54 -2.38
CA GLU A 142 6.04 16.36 -2.08
C GLU A 142 5.47 16.03 -0.69
N ASP A 143 5.51 14.77 -0.29
CA ASP A 143 5.14 14.35 1.07
C ASP A 143 6.31 14.61 2.03
N PRO A 144 6.11 15.41 3.11
CA PRO A 144 7.16 15.73 4.08
C PRO A 144 7.65 14.52 4.90
N TYR A 145 6.95 13.40 4.86
CA TYR A 145 7.33 12.15 5.54
C TYR A 145 8.17 11.23 4.66
N HIS A 146 8.24 11.48 3.34
CA HIS A 146 9.12 10.74 2.44
C HIS A 146 10.56 11.23 2.60
N VAL A 147 11.49 10.31 2.73
CA VAL A 147 12.93 10.61 2.67
C VAL A 147 13.34 10.85 1.22
N ARG A 148 12.73 10.09 0.31
CA ARG A 148 12.96 10.15 -1.14
C ARG A 148 11.77 9.60 -1.90
N GLU A 149 11.69 9.90 -3.18
CA GLU A 149 10.79 9.28 -4.14
C GLU A 149 11.61 8.88 -5.36
N TYR A 150 11.34 7.68 -5.88
CA TYR A 150 12.10 7.09 -6.97
C TYR A 150 11.42 7.32 -8.31
N ASN A 151 12.22 7.51 -9.36
CA ASN A 151 11.81 7.14 -10.71
C ASN A 151 12.08 5.64 -10.95
N GLN A 152 11.60 5.11 -12.08
CA GLN A 152 11.70 3.67 -12.35
C GLN A 152 13.16 3.18 -12.50
N GLU A 153 14.05 3.98 -13.05
CA GLU A 153 15.45 3.62 -13.24
C GLU A 153 16.18 3.50 -11.90
N GLU A 154 16.07 4.52 -11.06
CA GLU A 154 16.66 4.52 -9.73
C GLU A 154 16.13 3.38 -8.85
N PHE A 155 14.83 3.06 -8.96
CA PHE A 155 14.25 1.95 -8.21
C PHE A 155 14.75 0.59 -8.73
N ARG A 156 14.96 0.47 -10.04
CA ARG A 156 15.61 -0.71 -10.64
C ARG A 156 17.02 -0.90 -10.10
N ASP A 157 17.81 0.18 -10.00
CA ASP A 157 19.20 0.13 -9.55
C ASP A 157 19.37 -0.38 -8.12
N ILE A 158 18.36 -0.16 -7.28
CA ILE A 158 18.33 -0.68 -5.90
C ILE A 158 17.94 -2.16 -5.87
N LEU A 159 17.03 -2.59 -6.72
CA LEU A 159 16.47 -3.94 -6.72
C LEU A 159 17.33 -4.93 -7.52
N SER A 160 17.91 -4.52 -8.64
CA SER A 160 18.63 -5.40 -9.58
C SER A 160 19.84 -6.15 -9.01
N PRO A 161 20.52 -5.69 -7.94
CA PRO A 161 21.57 -6.50 -7.32
C PRO A 161 21.09 -7.82 -6.69
N TYR A 162 19.79 -7.91 -6.39
CA TYR A 162 19.20 -9.04 -5.66
C TYR A 162 18.17 -9.81 -6.46
N PHE A 163 17.57 -9.20 -7.49
CA PHE A 163 16.46 -9.76 -8.25
C PHE A 163 16.82 -9.83 -9.73
N SER A 164 16.80 -11.05 -10.28
CA SER A 164 17.16 -11.32 -11.68
C SER A 164 16.10 -10.86 -12.67
N THR A 165 14.84 -10.84 -12.24
CA THR A 165 13.70 -10.44 -13.06
C THR A 165 12.85 -9.44 -12.29
N ILE A 166 12.52 -8.31 -12.93
CA ILE A 166 11.62 -7.31 -12.37
C ILE A 166 10.57 -6.96 -13.43
N ARG A 167 9.33 -7.32 -13.17
CA ARG A 167 8.18 -6.85 -13.96
C ARG A 167 7.65 -5.58 -13.33
N TRP A 168 7.42 -4.57 -14.15
CA TRP A 168 6.99 -3.26 -13.72
C TRP A 168 5.51 -3.06 -13.96
N PHE A 169 4.85 -2.42 -13.00
CA PHE A 169 3.45 -2.04 -13.09
C PHE A 169 3.26 -0.63 -12.55
N GLY A 170 2.28 0.06 -13.10
CA GLY A 170 1.78 1.32 -12.57
C GLY A 170 0.40 1.17 -11.96
N ARG A 171 0.13 1.90 -10.87
CA ARG A 171 -1.21 2.03 -10.30
C ARG A 171 -1.83 3.31 -10.81
N HIS A 172 -3.04 3.21 -11.36
CA HIS A 172 -3.81 4.31 -11.88
C HIS A 172 -5.15 4.41 -11.17
N GLN A 173 -5.63 5.63 -10.99
CA GLN A 173 -7.00 5.84 -10.55
C GLN A 173 -7.94 5.55 -11.71
N GLY A 174 -8.81 4.56 -11.56
CA GLY A 174 -9.82 4.22 -12.56
C GLY A 174 -10.84 5.34 -12.76
N PRO A 175 -11.59 5.31 -13.89
CA PRO A 175 -12.53 6.38 -14.26
C PRO A 175 -13.60 6.62 -13.20
N ARG A 176 -14.06 5.57 -12.51
CA ARG A 176 -15.08 5.68 -11.45
C ARG A 176 -14.56 6.42 -10.22
N LEU A 177 -13.33 6.13 -9.78
CA LEU A 177 -12.70 6.84 -8.68
C LEU A 177 -12.47 8.31 -9.05
N LYS A 178 -11.90 8.59 -10.24
CA LYS A 178 -11.71 9.96 -10.75
C LYS A 178 -13.04 10.74 -10.82
N ALA A 179 -14.14 10.10 -11.22
CA ALA A 179 -15.45 10.72 -11.25
C ALA A 179 -16.00 11.02 -9.85
N ALA A 180 -15.83 10.09 -8.89
CA ALA A 180 -16.25 10.31 -7.51
C ALA A 180 -15.47 11.45 -6.84
N GLU A 181 -14.16 11.52 -7.04
CA GLU A 181 -13.32 12.60 -6.52
C GLU A 181 -13.68 13.97 -7.11
N ARG A 182 -13.91 14.06 -8.44
CA ARG A 182 -14.37 15.30 -9.09
C ARG A 182 -15.69 15.80 -8.50
N SER A 183 -16.63 14.89 -8.21
CA SER A 183 -17.90 15.25 -7.58
C SER A 183 -17.69 15.83 -6.17
N MET A 184 -16.75 15.26 -5.42
CA MET A 184 -16.39 15.79 -4.09
C MET A 184 -15.70 17.16 -4.18
N ASP A 185 -14.81 17.35 -5.15
CA ASP A 185 -14.13 18.63 -5.36
C ASP A 185 -15.10 19.74 -5.82
N ALA A 186 -16.12 19.40 -6.61
CA ALA A 186 -17.20 20.33 -6.93
C ALA A 186 -17.90 20.81 -5.65
N VAL A 187 -18.25 19.89 -4.73
CA VAL A 187 -18.81 20.25 -3.41
C VAL A 187 -17.85 21.13 -2.60
N ARG A 188 -16.53 20.84 -2.67
CA ARG A 188 -15.50 21.63 -1.98
C ARG A 188 -15.42 23.08 -2.51
N ARG A 189 -15.56 23.29 -3.82
CA ARG A 189 -15.51 24.62 -4.44
C ARG A 189 -16.68 25.52 -4.05
N PHE A 190 -17.83 24.96 -3.66
CA PHE A 190 -19.00 25.71 -3.20
C PHE A 190 -18.97 26.05 -1.70
N ASP A 191 -17.88 25.72 -0.99
CA ASP A 191 -17.71 26.01 0.44
C ASP A 191 -16.44 26.84 0.73
N PRO A 192 -16.35 28.08 0.22
CA PRO A 192 -15.16 28.92 0.39
C PRO A 192 -14.89 29.35 1.84
N GLY A 193 -15.86 29.17 2.74
CA GLY A 193 -15.75 29.51 4.17
C GLY A 193 -15.46 28.33 5.08
N GLY A 194 -15.35 27.11 4.56
CA GLY A 194 -15.12 25.91 5.39
C GLY A 194 -16.30 25.56 6.30
N LEU A 195 -17.49 26.09 6.06
CA LEU A 195 -18.71 25.85 6.84
C LEU A 195 -19.06 24.35 6.94
N ARG A 196 -18.67 23.58 5.94
CA ARG A 196 -18.82 22.10 5.96
C ARG A 196 -18.10 21.44 7.15
N ASN A 197 -17.06 22.07 7.71
CA ASN A 197 -16.35 21.52 8.88
C ASN A 197 -17.20 21.57 10.15
N LEU A 198 -18.26 22.41 10.16
CA LEU A 198 -19.27 22.48 11.20
C LEU A 198 -20.34 21.41 11.05
N ILE A 199 -20.43 20.77 9.87
CA ILE A 199 -21.41 19.70 9.60
C ILE A 199 -20.83 18.36 10.09
N PRO A 200 -21.57 17.60 10.92
CA PRO A 200 -21.15 16.26 11.34
C PRO A 200 -20.81 15.36 10.15
N ARG A 201 -19.75 14.56 10.29
CA ARG A 201 -19.25 13.64 9.22
C ARG A 201 -20.37 12.86 8.51
N PRO A 202 -21.32 12.20 9.21
CA PRO A 202 -22.38 11.43 8.54
C PRO A 202 -23.24 12.26 7.58
N ILE A 203 -23.60 13.49 8.01
CA ILE A 203 -24.43 14.40 7.19
C ILE A 203 -23.64 14.89 5.96
N ARG A 204 -22.36 15.15 6.14
CA ARG A 204 -21.46 15.56 5.06
C ARG A 204 -21.28 14.47 4.01
N HIS A 205 -21.14 13.22 4.43
CA HIS A 205 -21.10 12.05 3.53
C HIS A 205 -22.42 11.89 2.77
N TRP A 206 -23.55 12.01 3.47
CA TRP A 206 -24.87 11.93 2.86
C TRP A 206 -25.09 13.02 1.80
N LEU A 207 -24.73 14.29 2.10
CA LEU A 207 -24.81 15.41 1.15
C LEU A 207 -23.90 15.18 -0.08
N GLY A 208 -22.66 14.71 0.13
CA GLY A 208 -21.73 14.35 -0.96
C GLY A 208 -22.30 13.25 -1.86
N GLY A 209 -22.91 12.22 -1.26
CA GLY A 209 -23.59 11.15 -1.99
C GLY A 209 -24.80 11.64 -2.79
N LEU A 210 -25.58 12.61 -2.25
CA LEU A 210 -26.72 13.19 -2.94
C LEU A 210 -26.27 14.00 -4.18
N VAL A 211 -25.22 14.83 -4.04
CA VAL A 211 -24.67 15.63 -5.14
C VAL A 211 -24.11 14.71 -6.23
N SER A 212 -23.37 13.66 -5.85
CA SER A 212 -22.85 12.68 -6.81
C SER A 212 -23.95 11.99 -7.60
N ARG A 213 -25.06 11.58 -6.93
CA ARG A 213 -26.24 10.99 -7.60
C ARG A 213 -26.92 11.94 -8.55
N LEU A 214 -27.05 13.22 -8.17
CA LEU A 214 -27.66 14.26 -9.02
C LEU A 214 -26.79 14.53 -10.27
N GLN A 215 -25.49 14.34 -10.19
CA GLN A 215 -24.55 14.48 -11.31
C GLN A 215 -24.37 13.18 -12.12
N GLY A 216 -25.09 12.10 -11.76
CA GLY A 216 -25.00 10.81 -12.43
C GLY A 216 -23.66 10.07 -12.19
N GLY A 217 -22.89 10.51 -11.19
CA GLY A 217 -21.60 9.90 -10.83
C GLY A 217 -21.71 8.86 -9.72
N PRO A 218 -20.70 7.97 -9.57
CA PRO A 218 -20.63 7.04 -8.46
C PRO A 218 -20.41 7.78 -7.14
N THR A 219 -21.02 7.29 -6.06
CA THR A 219 -20.69 7.76 -4.72
C THR A 219 -19.37 7.12 -4.26
N LEU A 220 -18.63 7.77 -3.35
CA LEU A 220 -17.41 7.17 -2.77
C LEU A 220 -17.68 5.82 -2.08
N GLU A 221 -18.87 5.64 -1.49
CA GLU A 221 -19.30 4.39 -0.87
C GLU A 221 -19.46 3.23 -1.88
N ALA A 222 -19.61 3.54 -3.18
CA ALA A 222 -19.72 2.57 -4.25
C ALA A 222 -18.36 2.25 -4.92
N ILE A 223 -17.26 2.86 -4.48
CA ILE A 223 -15.92 2.58 -4.95
C ILE A 223 -15.39 1.33 -4.23
N THR A 224 -14.80 0.45 -5.01
CA THR A 224 -14.22 -0.83 -4.53
C THR A 224 -12.76 -0.93 -4.95
N PRO A 225 -11.97 -1.87 -4.39
CA PRO A 225 -10.61 -2.10 -4.83
C PRO A 225 -10.45 -2.39 -6.33
N GLU A 226 -11.50 -2.91 -6.98
CA GLU A 226 -11.53 -3.21 -8.41
C GLU A 226 -11.64 -1.96 -9.30
N ASP A 227 -11.99 -0.81 -8.74
CA ASP A 227 -12.02 0.48 -9.46
C ASP A 227 -10.62 1.12 -9.58
N ILE A 228 -9.60 0.48 -9.02
CA ILE A 228 -8.19 0.86 -9.16
C ILE A 228 -7.57 0.00 -10.26
N GLU A 229 -6.95 0.66 -11.22
CA GLU A 229 -6.36 0.01 -12.40
C GLU A 229 -4.85 -0.19 -12.21
N TYR A 230 -4.35 -1.30 -12.74
CA TYR A 230 -2.94 -1.68 -12.71
C TYR A 230 -2.50 -2.06 -14.12
N GLU A 231 -1.48 -1.39 -14.64
CA GLU A 231 -0.99 -1.58 -16.00
C GLU A 231 0.47 -2.02 -16.01
N GLU A 232 0.80 -3.06 -16.80
CA GLU A 232 2.16 -3.57 -16.92
C GLU A 232 3.00 -2.73 -17.89
N GLY A 233 4.28 -2.58 -17.58
CA GLY A 233 5.28 -1.94 -18.44
C GLY A 233 5.39 -0.44 -18.30
N VAL A 234 4.51 0.22 -17.55
CA VAL A 234 4.52 1.66 -17.33
C VAL A 234 4.51 2.00 -15.84
N ALA A 235 5.07 3.15 -15.51
CA ALA A 235 4.88 3.73 -14.19
C ALA A 235 3.49 4.38 -14.11
N GLY A 236 2.79 4.17 -12.99
CA GLY A 236 1.45 4.71 -12.80
C GLY A 236 1.44 6.17 -12.40
N ASP A 237 0.23 6.75 -12.38
CA ASP A 237 -0.01 8.13 -11.94
C ASP A 237 0.39 8.35 -10.47
N THR A 238 0.28 7.30 -9.66
CA THR A 238 0.46 7.39 -8.22
C THR A 238 1.57 6.50 -7.68
N ASN A 239 1.78 5.31 -8.25
CA ASN A 239 2.77 4.35 -7.76
C ASN A 239 3.55 3.66 -8.87
N LEU A 240 4.76 3.31 -8.51
CA LEU A 240 5.65 2.40 -9.22
C LEU A 240 5.67 1.07 -8.47
N ILE A 241 5.42 -0.03 -9.16
CA ILE A 241 5.28 -1.35 -8.55
C ILE A 241 6.23 -2.32 -9.24
N GLY A 242 7.03 -3.03 -8.45
CA GLY A 242 7.89 -4.12 -8.90
C GLY A 242 7.38 -5.47 -8.45
N ILE A 243 7.20 -6.41 -9.38
CA ILE A 243 7.15 -7.84 -9.08
C ILE A 243 8.52 -8.40 -9.38
N CYS A 244 9.26 -8.74 -8.33
CA CYS A 244 10.66 -9.10 -8.39
C CYS A 244 10.83 -10.60 -8.08
N MET A 245 11.56 -11.31 -8.93
CA MET A 245 11.93 -12.72 -8.72
C MET A 245 13.44 -12.80 -8.52
N LYS A 246 13.85 -13.60 -7.53
CA LYS A 246 15.23 -13.78 -7.13
C LYS A 246 16.02 -14.64 -8.10
#